data_9d3b1c37531442ae70b9c2c40243f085
#
_entry.id   9d3b1c37531442ae70b9c2c40243f085
#
_cell.length_a   1.000
_cell.length_b   1.000
_cell.length_c   1.000
_cell.angle_alpha   90.00
_cell.angle_beta   90.00
_cell.angle_gamma   90.00
#
_symmetry.space_group_name_H-M   'P 1'
#
loop_
_entity.id
_entity.type
_entity.pdbx_description
1 polymer ?
#
loop_
_entity_poly.entity_id
_entity_poly.type
_entity_poly.pdbx_seq_one_letter_code
_entity_poly.pdbx_strand_id
1 'polypeptide(L)'
;MKSKILILSFLLSYITSYSQTFQLKITGTTPIETKIIDSVTYKTKHQDTKQVINEINLLSKRLTQNGYLENQILKKNKENDSSYSAKISLGSQLKNIHIYIGIKNTSFLPNYLITNQDSIILPYSQTESFLKHTTQNLEQNGFAFAKVKLINIQNKKQNLYADLSITTGTKRVLNTIEIKYSNEQQKKIFPKGAKKQISKKYKNTLFNQQSVKEIYAEFEKFNFVNQIKFPEILFTNDTTKVFVYLEKRKANNFDGYIGFNNSQNNKIRFNGYLDLTLTNSLKHGEELSIYWKNDGNNQKLFTASLDIPYLLNTSIALKAQINIFKQDSIFQNSKTDLHLGYSLDYSRRIYLGYESTESSEIQNSNTSNLTDFKNTFYTTSIEIKNINKKNTLFPIKSCVNIRIGTGNRSTTTDTSLKQNFGNFNIMNDFYINEKNIINVKNQNYYLKSESYLTNELFRFGGVNSIRGFTENSLQANLMIALITEYRYLISPNLYFNSILDYCYYQDPTAPLEKNKNEKLLGIGLGFGLQTLNGLLKFAITNGKTKNEEIKFYNTNITISYNVKF
;
A
#
# COMPACT_ATOMS: atom_id res chain seq x y z
N MET A 1 -10.80 -5.08 -54.65
CA MET A 1 -9.94 -3.88 -54.53
C MET A 1 -10.67 -2.64 -54.02
N LYS A 2 -11.94 -2.37 -54.39
CA LYS A 2 -12.70 -1.16 -53.95
C LYS A 2 -12.96 -1.07 -52.42
N SER A 3 -13.13 -2.19 -51.72
CA SER A 3 -13.39 -2.16 -50.26
C SER A 3 -12.13 -1.84 -49.40
N LYS A 4 -10.94 -2.21 -49.85
CA LYS A 4 -9.66 -1.91 -49.17
C LYS A 4 -9.27 -0.44 -49.29
N ILE A 5 -9.66 0.23 -50.39
CA ILE A 5 -9.44 1.67 -50.61
C ILE A 5 -10.36 2.50 -49.70
N LEU A 6 -11.59 2.03 -49.46
CA LEU A 6 -12.53 2.72 -48.56
C LEU A 6 -12.08 2.68 -47.07
N ILE A 7 -11.51 1.56 -46.62
CA ILE A 7 -10.96 1.42 -45.25
C ILE A 7 -9.71 2.28 -45.08
N LEU A 8 -8.87 2.39 -46.12
CA LEU A 8 -7.68 3.23 -46.08
C LEU A 8 -8.02 4.73 -46.08
N SER A 9 -9.10 5.15 -46.79
CA SER A 9 -9.57 6.53 -46.77
C SER A 9 -10.21 6.90 -45.43
N PHE A 10 -10.87 5.96 -44.74
CA PHE A 10 -11.43 6.16 -43.41
C PHE A 10 -10.35 6.23 -42.29
N LEU A 11 -9.22 5.50 -42.47
CA LEU A 11 -8.06 5.59 -41.60
C LEU A 11 -7.25 6.89 -41.79
N LEU A 12 -7.21 7.44 -43.01
CA LEU A 12 -6.54 8.72 -43.29
C LEU A 12 -7.35 9.94 -42.79
N SER A 13 -8.68 9.84 -42.70
CA SER A 13 -9.53 10.95 -42.16
C SER A 13 -9.41 11.14 -40.64
N TYR A 14 -8.82 10.19 -39.92
CA TYR A 14 -8.59 10.31 -38.45
C TYR A 14 -7.33 11.10 -38.09
N ILE A 15 -6.48 11.48 -39.05
CA ILE A 15 -5.14 12.05 -38.73
C ILE A 15 -5.12 13.59 -38.71
N THR A 16 -6.21 14.29 -39.02
CA THR A 16 -6.17 15.77 -39.16
C THR A 16 -7.21 16.53 -38.36
N SER A 17 -7.61 16.08 -37.15
CA SER A 17 -8.26 16.99 -36.21
C SER A 17 -7.18 17.75 -35.41
N TYR A 18 -6.50 18.68 -36.01
CA TYR A 18 -5.79 19.71 -35.25
C TYR A 18 -6.86 20.54 -34.54
N SER A 19 -7.00 20.36 -33.24
CA SER A 19 -7.77 21.28 -32.40
C SER A 19 -7.18 22.69 -32.62
N GLN A 20 -8.00 23.62 -33.10
CA GLN A 20 -7.58 25.01 -33.24
C GLN A 20 -7.15 25.53 -31.89
N THR A 21 -5.85 25.80 -31.72
CA THR A 21 -5.32 26.40 -30.49
C THR A 21 -5.44 27.91 -30.57
N PHE A 22 -6.09 28.51 -29.59
CA PHE A 22 -6.19 29.96 -29.47
C PHE A 22 -4.90 30.51 -28.86
N GLN A 23 -4.32 31.52 -29.50
CA GLN A 23 -3.17 32.27 -28.99
C GLN A 23 -3.64 33.49 -28.20
N LEU A 24 -3.05 33.71 -27.03
CA LEU A 24 -3.32 34.84 -26.16
C LEU A 24 -2.06 35.70 -26.04
N LYS A 25 -2.20 37.02 -26.29
CA LYS A 25 -1.18 38.03 -26.05
C LYS A 25 -1.73 39.07 -25.08
N ILE A 26 -1.04 39.31 -23.98
CA ILE A 26 -1.43 40.31 -23.00
C ILE A 26 -0.38 41.43 -22.97
N THR A 27 -0.81 42.66 -23.01
CA THR A 27 0.06 43.84 -23.02
C THR A 27 -0.36 44.84 -21.94
N GLY A 28 0.58 45.60 -21.44
CA GLY A 28 0.33 46.73 -20.55
C GLY A 28 -0.05 48.01 -21.34
N THR A 29 -0.31 49.09 -20.61
CA THR A 29 -0.52 50.42 -21.19
C THR A 29 0.80 51.05 -21.63
N THR A 30 1.91 50.67 -21.01
CA THR A 30 3.28 51.07 -21.34
C THR A 30 4.19 49.88 -21.63
N PRO A 31 5.35 50.08 -22.29
CA PRO A 31 6.34 48.98 -22.47
C PRO A 31 6.86 48.40 -21.15
N ILE A 32 6.96 49.22 -20.11
CA ILE A 32 7.39 48.79 -18.77
C ILE A 32 6.36 47.85 -18.16
N GLU A 33 5.07 48.21 -18.20
CA GLU A 33 3.99 47.36 -17.73
C GLU A 33 3.93 46.04 -18.49
N THR A 34 4.17 46.04 -19.79
CA THR A 34 4.22 44.82 -20.60
C THR A 34 5.34 43.88 -20.13
N LYS A 35 6.55 44.40 -19.84
CA LYS A 35 7.65 43.61 -19.29
C LYS A 35 7.31 42.98 -17.93
N ILE A 36 6.61 43.72 -17.09
CA ILE A 36 6.14 43.24 -15.79
C ILE A 36 5.11 42.11 -15.98
N ILE A 37 4.14 42.29 -16.86
CA ILE A 37 3.13 41.28 -17.20
C ILE A 37 3.80 40.01 -17.70
N ASP A 38 4.78 40.12 -18.60
CA ASP A 38 5.52 38.98 -19.15
C ASP A 38 6.33 38.25 -18.05
N SER A 39 6.83 38.96 -17.04
CA SER A 39 7.55 38.36 -15.90
C SER A 39 6.66 37.53 -14.99
N VAL A 40 5.35 37.79 -14.96
CA VAL A 40 4.38 37.03 -14.14
C VAL A 40 3.93 35.73 -14.83
N THR A 41 4.43 35.42 -16.00
CA THR A 41 4.15 34.23 -16.81
C THR A 41 2.66 33.81 -16.89
N TYR A 42 2.16 33.70 -18.10
CA TYR A 42 0.80 33.22 -18.38
C TYR A 42 0.79 32.22 -19.54
N LYS A 43 -0.23 31.39 -19.63
CA LYS A 43 -0.37 30.49 -20.77
C LYS A 43 -0.75 31.26 -22.01
N THR A 44 0.00 31.09 -23.09
CA THR A 44 -0.23 31.75 -24.38
C THR A 44 -1.06 30.93 -25.35
N LYS A 45 -1.22 29.59 -25.12
CA LYS A 45 -1.98 28.69 -25.99
C LYS A 45 -3.12 28.04 -25.19
N HIS A 46 -4.32 28.07 -25.75
CA HIS A 46 -5.56 27.56 -25.13
C HIS A 46 -6.38 26.74 -26.12
N GLN A 47 -7.23 25.85 -25.63
CA GLN A 47 -8.07 24.98 -26.46
C GLN A 47 -9.41 25.65 -26.84
N ASP A 48 -9.88 26.58 -26.01
CA ASP A 48 -11.15 27.29 -26.20
C ASP A 48 -11.11 28.73 -25.67
N THR A 49 -12.10 29.55 -26.08
CA THR A 49 -12.27 30.94 -25.65
C THR A 49 -12.50 31.07 -24.15
N LYS A 50 -13.16 30.10 -23.50
CA LYS A 50 -13.40 30.14 -22.05
C LYS A 50 -12.08 30.05 -21.28
N GLN A 51 -11.14 29.20 -21.73
CA GLN A 51 -9.81 29.11 -21.13
C GLN A 51 -9.01 30.41 -21.33
N VAL A 52 -9.15 31.06 -22.49
CA VAL A 52 -8.53 32.37 -22.73
C VAL A 52 -9.03 33.42 -21.72
N ILE A 53 -10.34 33.55 -21.55
CA ILE A 53 -10.95 34.50 -20.61
C ILE A 53 -10.53 34.17 -19.17
N ASN A 54 -10.52 32.88 -18.82
CA ASN A 54 -10.08 32.42 -17.49
C ASN A 54 -8.61 32.78 -17.23
N GLU A 55 -7.71 32.61 -18.22
CA GLU A 55 -6.28 32.97 -18.06
C GLU A 55 -6.09 34.46 -17.86
N ILE A 56 -6.82 35.30 -18.60
CA ILE A 56 -6.76 36.77 -18.40
C ILE A 56 -7.17 37.13 -16.96
N ASN A 57 -8.25 36.53 -16.44
CA ASN A 57 -8.70 36.81 -15.08
C ASN A 57 -7.72 36.24 -14.01
N LEU A 58 -7.11 35.05 -14.28
CA LEU A 58 -6.08 34.48 -13.42
C LEU A 58 -4.81 35.32 -13.39
N LEU A 59 -4.41 35.91 -14.53
CA LEU A 59 -3.27 36.80 -14.58
C LEU A 59 -3.55 38.10 -13.77
N SER A 60 -4.73 38.70 -13.92
CA SER A 60 -5.13 39.87 -13.11
C SER A 60 -5.07 39.55 -11.61
N LYS A 61 -5.54 38.35 -11.20
CA LYS A 61 -5.43 37.90 -9.80
C LYS A 61 -3.97 37.72 -9.37
N ARG A 62 -3.09 37.14 -10.20
CA ARG A 62 -1.66 37.02 -9.91
C ARG A 62 -0.96 38.38 -9.79
N LEU A 63 -1.34 39.35 -10.64
CA LEU A 63 -0.86 40.72 -10.55
C LEU A 63 -1.28 41.37 -9.21
N THR A 64 -2.54 41.19 -8.80
CA THR A 64 -3.01 41.62 -7.48
C THR A 64 -2.18 41.01 -6.35
N GLN A 65 -1.89 39.70 -6.39
CA GLN A 65 -1.04 39.04 -5.41
C GLN A 65 0.40 39.56 -5.38
N ASN A 66 0.90 40.06 -6.51
CA ASN A 66 2.23 40.70 -6.62
C ASN A 66 2.24 42.19 -6.26
N GLY A 67 1.14 42.71 -5.71
CA GLY A 67 1.04 44.08 -5.21
C GLY A 67 0.41 45.08 -6.16
N TYR A 68 -0.02 44.71 -7.35
CA TYR A 68 -0.73 45.59 -8.28
C TYR A 68 -2.25 45.53 -8.00
N LEU A 69 -2.68 46.17 -6.88
CA LEU A 69 -4.09 46.11 -6.44
C LEU A 69 -5.05 46.82 -7.38
N GLU A 70 -4.58 47.87 -8.03
CA GLU A 70 -5.36 48.73 -8.92
C GLU A 70 -5.34 48.24 -10.37
N ASN A 71 -4.81 46.98 -10.62
CA ASN A 71 -4.78 46.49 -11.98
C ASN A 71 -6.20 46.31 -12.55
N GLN A 72 -6.36 46.75 -13.78
CA GLN A 72 -7.64 46.73 -14.50
C GLN A 72 -7.46 46.17 -15.91
N ILE A 73 -8.36 45.29 -16.29
CA ILE A 73 -8.45 44.77 -17.67
C ILE A 73 -9.23 45.83 -18.48
N LEU A 74 -8.49 46.60 -19.28
CA LEU A 74 -9.06 47.69 -20.05
C LEU A 74 -9.81 47.20 -21.29
N LYS A 75 -9.25 46.19 -21.99
CA LYS A 75 -9.81 45.70 -23.25
C LYS A 75 -9.51 44.23 -23.46
N LYS A 76 -10.46 43.51 -23.99
CA LYS A 76 -10.34 42.11 -24.46
C LYS A 76 -10.80 42.07 -25.90
N ASN A 77 -9.93 41.74 -26.84
CA ASN A 77 -10.24 41.69 -28.27
C ASN A 77 -10.00 40.30 -28.84
N LYS A 78 -10.87 39.90 -29.74
CA LYS A 78 -10.59 38.83 -30.67
C LYS A 78 -9.97 39.46 -31.92
N GLU A 79 -8.67 39.20 -32.17
CA GLU A 79 -7.94 39.76 -33.29
C GLU A 79 -8.28 39.02 -34.61
N ASN A 80 -8.40 37.70 -34.50
CA ASN A 80 -8.82 36.81 -35.60
C ASN A 80 -9.41 35.51 -35.02
N ASP A 81 -9.69 34.54 -35.87
CA ASP A 81 -10.35 33.28 -35.44
C ASP A 81 -9.52 32.45 -34.45
N SER A 82 -8.22 32.66 -34.34
CA SER A 82 -7.32 31.90 -33.48
C SER A 82 -6.49 32.78 -32.51
N SER A 83 -6.66 34.12 -32.53
CA SER A 83 -5.84 35.03 -31.73
C SER A 83 -6.66 35.98 -30.89
N TYR A 84 -6.32 36.10 -29.62
CA TYR A 84 -6.90 37.01 -28.65
C TYR A 84 -5.82 37.95 -28.09
N SER A 85 -6.21 39.20 -27.88
CA SER A 85 -5.40 40.14 -27.14
C SER A 85 -6.13 40.71 -25.93
N ALA A 86 -5.38 41.04 -24.89
CA ALA A 86 -5.90 41.76 -23.74
C ALA A 86 -4.93 42.90 -23.36
N LYS A 87 -5.50 44.05 -22.94
CA LYS A 87 -4.74 45.18 -22.43
C LYS A 87 -5.05 45.36 -20.97
N ILE A 88 -4.01 45.39 -20.11
CA ILE A 88 -4.11 45.53 -18.67
C ILE A 88 -3.33 46.76 -18.23
N SER A 89 -3.95 47.62 -17.42
CA SER A 89 -3.27 48.69 -16.69
C SER A 89 -2.87 48.14 -15.32
N LEU A 90 -1.62 48.34 -14.90
CA LEU A 90 -1.14 47.79 -13.63
C LEU A 90 -1.44 48.69 -12.42
N GLY A 91 -1.39 50.01 -12.60
CA GLY A 91 -1.42 50.94 -11.48
C GLY A 91 -0.13 50.93 -10.64
N SER A 92 -0.19 51.47 -9.43
CA SER A 92 0.96 51.52 -8.52
C SER A 92 1.20 50.19 -7.82
N GLN A 93 2.48 49.76 -7.71
CA GLN A 93 2.84 48.51 -7.00
C GLN A 93 3.00 48.79 -5.50
N LEU A 94 2.29 48.02 -4.69
CA LEU A 94 2.56 47.87 -3.26
C LEU A 94 3.75 46.93 -3.07
N LYS A 95 4.84 47.43 -2.47
CA LYS A 95 6.05 46.66 -2.25
C LYS A 95 5.99 45.87 -0.96
N ASN A 96 5.67 46.52 0.14
CA ASN A 96 5.67 45.92 1.47
C ASN A 96 4.35 46.16 2.19
N ILE A 97 4.09 45.26 3.16
CA ILE A 97 3.04 45.43 4.15
C ILE A 97 3.66 45.48 5.55
N HIS A 98 3.26 46.46 6.32
CA HIS A 98 3.58 46.63 7.73
C HIS A 98 2.39 46.12 8.55
N ILE A 99 2.55 45.03 9.27
CA ILE A 99 1.49 44.39 10.04
C ILE A 99 1.79 44.63 11.52
N TYR A 100 0.94 45.36 12.21
CA TYR A 100 0.96 45.48 13.67
C TYR A 100 0.34 44.22 14.27
N ILE A 101 1.10 43.47 15.07
CA ILE A 101 0.72 42.17 15.61
C ILE A 101 0.05 42.32 16.98
N GLY A 102 0.51 43.26 17.80
CA GLY A 102 0.13 43.38 19.20
C GLY A 102 0.67 42.26 20.07
N ILE A 103 1.01 42.56 21.31
CA ILE A 103 1.65 41.61 22.27
C ILE A 103 0.83 40.34 22.47
N LYS A 104 -0.50 40.44 22.47
CA LYS A 104 -1.40 39.29 22.71
C LYS A 104 -1.35 38.23 21.59
N ASN A 105 -0.94 38.57 20.38
CA ASN A 105 -0.95 37.67 19.24
C ASN A 105 0.41 37.00 18.99
N THR A 106 1.47 37.41 19.68
CA THR A 106 2.82 36.87 19.50
C THR A 106 2.90 35.36 19.78
N SER A 107 2.15 34.87 20.77
CA SER A 107 2.11 33.45 21.13
C SER A 107 1.51 32.53 20.04
N PHE A 108 0.81 33.09 19.06
CA PHE A 108 0.19 32.35 17.97
C PHE A 108 1.00 32.35 16.67
N LEU A 109 2.09 33.12 16.65
CA LEU A 109 2.94 33.27 15.48
C LEU A 109 4.14 32.32 15.54
N PRO A 110 4.70 31.94 14.39
CA PRO A 110 5.93 31.15 14.34
C PRO A 110 7.09 31.90 15.01
N ASN A 111 7.89 31.21 15.80
CA ASN A 111 8.97 31.77 16.61
C ASN A 111 9.99 32.60 15.80
N TYR A 112 10.22 32.28 14.52
CA TYR A 112 11.15 33.02 13.65
C TYR A 112 10.65 34.42 13.24
N LEU A 113 9.37 34.71 13.44
CA LEU A 113 8.76 36.00 13.20
C LEU A 113 8.69 36.87 14.47
N ILE A 114 8.98 36.31 15.63
CA ILE A 114 8.97 37.01 16.90
C ILE A 114 10.31 37.75 17.04
N THR A 115 10.41 38.89 16.38
CA THR A 115 11.38 39.93 16.76
C THR A 115 10.79 40.72 17.90
N ASN A 116 11.62 41.34 18.77
CA ASN A 116 11.16 42.16 19.90
C ASN A 116 10.34 43.39 19.50
N GLN A 117 9.65 43.34 18.38
CA GLN A 117 8.86 44.43 17.78
C GLN A 117 7.40 44.00 17.68
N ASP A 118 6.49 44.91 17.99
CA ASP A 118 5.05 44.74 17.90
C ASP A 118 4.55 44.64 16.45
N SER A 119 5.44 44.69 15.46
CA SER A 119 5.11 44.71 14.05
C SER A 119 6.03 43.84 13.19
N ILE A 120 5.50 43.35 12.08
CA ILE A 120 6.21 42.56 11.05
C ILE A 120 6.15 43.36 9.74
N ILE A 121 7.28 43.37 9.01
CA ILE A 121 7.33 43.91 7.65
C ILE A 121 7.55 42.74 6.70
N LEU A 122 6.64 42.56 5.75
CA LEU A 122 6.70 41.53 4.74
C LEU A 122 6.57 42.10 3.34
N PRO A 123 7.20 41.51 2.31
CA PRO A 123 6.81 41.77 0.92
C PRO A 123 5.31 41.50 0.74
N TYR A 124 4.61 42.38 0.03
CA TYR A 124 3.16 42.24 -0.14
C TYR A 124 2.75 40.89 -0.68
N SER A 125 3.52 40.31 -1.61
CA SER A 125 3.29 38.99 -2.21
C SER A 125 3.29 37.83 -1.19
N GLN A 126 3.87 38.04 -0.01
CA GLN A 126 3.90 37.01 1.05
C GLN A 126 2.74 37.12 2.05
N THR A 127 1.90 38.16 1.94
CA THR A 127 0.81 38.42 2.89
C THR A 127 -0.18 37.28 2.96
N GLU A 128 -0.64 36.75 1.81
CA GLU A 128 -1.60 35.64 1.76
C GLU A 128 -1.02 34.36 2.38
N SER A 129 0.24 34.04 2.06
CA SER A 129 0.91 32.90 2.63
C SER A 129 1.11 33.01 4.14
N PHE A 130 1.45 34.21 4.64
CA PHE A 130 1.57 34.48 6.08
C PHE A 130 0.24 34.25 6.81
N LEU A 131 -0.86 34.83 6.33
CA LEU A 131 -2.18 34.64 6.93
C LEU A 131 -2.63 33.18 6.90
N LYS A 132 -2.38 32.50 5.79
CA LYS A 132 -2.68 31.07 5.62
C LYS A 132 -1.87 30.21 6.59
N HIS A 133 -0.57 30.41 6.69
CA HIS A 133 0.28 29.66 7.62
C HIS A 133 -0.09 29.91 9.07
N THR A 134 -0.40 31.15 9.44
CA THR A 134 -0.87 31.51 10.79
C THR A 134 -2.19 30.78 11.10
N THR A 135 -3.15 30.79 10.16
CA THR A 135 -4.41 30.06 10.32
C THR A 135 -4.20 28.55 10.45
N GLN A 136 -3.31 27.98 9.63
CA GLN A 136 -2.97 26.55 9.71
C GLN A 136 -2.29 26.17 11.02
N ASN A 137 -1.39 27.03 11.53
CA ASN A 137 -0.75 26.80 12.83
C ASN A 137 -1.78 26.81 13.98
N LEU A 138 -2.70 27.75 13.97
CA LEU A 138 -3.80 27.77 14.94
C LEU A 138 -4.67 26.52 14.87
N GLU A 139 -5.02 26.09 13.65
CA GLU A 139 -5.81 24.87 13.44
C GLU A 139 -5.07 23.64 13.95
N GLN A 140 -3.77 23.50 13.67
CA GLN A 140 -2.94 22.39 14.17
C GLN A 140 -2.87 22.37 15.71
N ASN A 141 -2.97 23.52 16.36
CA ASN A 141 -3.01 23.67 17.82
C ASN A 141 -4.41 23.49 18.44
N GLY A 142 -5.39 23.06 17.62
CA GLY A 142 -6.74 22.73 18.07
C GLY A 142 -7.76 23.88 18.00
N PHE A 143 -7.38 25.01 17.44
CA PHE A 143 -8.31 26.14 17.24
C PHE A 143 -9.01 26.05 15.88
N ALA A 144 -9.91 25.08 15.75
CA ALA A 144 -10.60 24.71 14.50
C ALA A 144 -11.43 25.87 13.90
N PHE A 145 -11.84 26.85 14.70
CA PHE A 145 -12.62 28.01 14.27
C PHE A 145 -11.81 29.29 14.21
N ALA A 146 -10.49 29.19 14.29
CA ALA A 146 -9.65 30.37 14.23
C ALA A 146 -9.85 31.18 12.95
N LYS A 147 -9.93 32.50 13.10
CA LYS A 147 -10.01 33.45 12.00
C LYS A 147 -8.85 34.43 12.14
N VAL A 148 -8.06 34.51 11.09
CA VAL A 148 -6.96 35.45 10.97
C VAL A 148 -7.26 36.43 9.83
N LYS A 149 -7.25 37.70 10.09
CA LYS A 149 -7.54 38.73 9.11
C LYS A 149 -6.75 40.00 9.38
N LEU A 150 -6.54 40.80 8.35
CA LEU A 150 -6.04 42.18 8.47
C LEU A 150 -7.21 43.11 8.61
N ILE A 151 -7.08 44.06 9.52
CA ILE A 151 -8.05 45.12 9.76
C ILE A 151 -7.33 46.49 9.72
N ASN A 152 -8.09 47.59 9.69
CA ASN A 152 -7.56 48.97 9.68
C ASN A 152 -6.54 49.21 8.56
N ILE A 153 -6.82 48.65 7.37
CA ILE A 153 -5.90 48.68 6.22
C ILE A 153 -5.77 50.13 5.70
N GLN A 154 -4.54 50.62 5.63
CA GLN A 154 -4.21 51.94 5.12
C GLN A 154 -3.10 51.84 4.07
N ASN A 155 -3.27 52.53 2.92
CA ASN A 155 -2.25 52.65 1.89
C ASN A 155 -1.51 53.98 2.07
N LYS A 156 -0.18 53.93 2.28
CA LYS A 156 0.67 55.11 2.40
C LYS A 156 1.94 54.90 1.54
N LYS A 157 2.09 55.68 0.46
CA LYS A 157 3.31 55.72 -0.37
C LYS A 157 3.86 54.32 -0.75
N GLN A 158 3.10 53.51 -1.45
CA GLN A 158 3.49 52.14 -1.89
C GLN A 158 3.68 51.07 -0.78
N ASN A 159 3.39 51.42 0.47
CA ASN A 159 3.36 50.47 1.60
C ASN A 159 1.94 50.38 2.14
N LEU A 160 1.57 49.15 2.49
CA LEU A 160 0.32 48.86 3.18
C LEU A 160 0.59 48.79 4.69
N TYR A 161 -0.29 49.36 5.49
CA TYR A 161 -0.29 49.26 6.95
C TYR A 161 -1.57 48.60 7.37
N ALA A 162 -1.50 47.64 8.29
CA ALA A 162 -2.67 46.92 8.76
C ALA A 162 -2.45 46.33 10.16
N ASP A 163 -3.52 46.11 10.90
CA ASP A 163 -3.49 45.41 12.18
C ASP A 163 -3.87 43.95 11.99
N LEU A 164 -3.15 43.05 12.68
CA LEU A 164 -3.46 41.61 12.70
C LEU A 164 -4.56 41.31 13.73
N SER A 165 -5.70 40.87 13.26
CA SER A 165 -6.80 40.41 14.11
C SER A 165 -6.85 38.88 14.11
N ILE A 166 -6.62 38.26 15.28
CA ILE A 166 -6.73 36.84 15.50
C ILE A 166 -7.90 36.57 16.45
N THR A 167 -8.86 35.76 15.99
CA THR A 167 -9.95 35.24 16.83
C THR A 167 -9.80 33.74 16.86
N THR A 168 -9.39 33.16 17.98
CA THR A 168 -9.07 31.72 18.10
C THR A 168 -10.32 30.85 18.25
N GLY A 169 -11.35 31.34 18.92
CA GLY A 169 -12.42 30.50 19.42
C GLY A 169 -11.95 29.57 20.55
N THR A 170 -12.75 28.55 20.85
CA THR A 170 -12.42 27.53 21.87
C THR A 170 -11.51 26.46 21.31
N LYS A 171 -10.51 26.03 22.10
CA LYS A 171 -9.65 24.91 21.76
C LYS A 171 -10.46 23.60 21.76
N ARG A 172 -10.34 22.84 20.67
CA ARG A 172 -11.12 21.62 20.47
C ARG A 172 -10.28 20.37 20.68
N VAL A 173 -10.89 19.37 21.32
CA VAL A 173 -10.35 18.00 21.44
C VAL A 173 -11.34 17.03 20.82
N LEU A 174 -10.83 15.92 20.32
CA LEU A 174 -11.66 14.84 19.76
C LEU A 174 -12.27 14.02 20.91
N ASN A 175 -13.59 13.94 20.97
CA ASN A 175 -14.29 13.24 22.05
C ASN A 175 -14.70 11.82 21.63
N THR A 176 -15.30 11.68 20.44
CA THR A 176 -15.83 10.38 20.00
C THR A 176 -15.66 10.17 18.51
N ILE A 177 -15.47 8.88 18.15
CA ILE A 177 -15.53 8.40 16.76
C ILE A 177 -16.76 7.51 16.64
N GLU A 178 -17.68 7.87 15.78
CA GLU A 178 -18.91 7.12 15.51
C GLU A 178 -18.89 6.52 14.12
N ILE A 179 -19.24 5.23 14.01
CA ILE A 179 -19.32 4.53 12.74
C ILE A 179 -20.78 4.55 12.29
N LYS A 180 -21.00 5.02 11.07
CA LYS A 180 -22.28 4.99 10.34
C LYS A 180 -22.18 3.96 9.22
N TYR A 181 -23.25 3.26 8.96
CA TYR A 181 -23.33 2.24 7.91
C TYR A 181 -24.40 2.64 6.88
N SER A 182 -24.18 2.28 5.63
CA SER A 182 -25.13 2.53 4.54
C SER A 182 -26.45 1.79 4.72
N ASN A 183 -26.43 0.64 5.42
CA ASN A 183 -27.60 -0.18 5.70
C ASN A 183 -27.62 -0.60 7.17
N GLU A 184 -28.81 -0.59 7.80
CA GLU A 184 -28.99 -1.01 9.20
C GLU A 184 -28.58 -2.47 9.46
N GLN A 185 -28.76 -3.37 8.50
CA GLN A 185 -28.33 -4.76 8.58
C GLN A 185 -26.80 -4.90 8.72
N GLN A 186 -26.05 -3.87 8.34
CA GLN A 186 -24.58 -3.83 8.42
C GLN A 186 -24.04 -3.29 9.74
N LYS A 187 -24.89 -2.91 10.71
CA LYS A 187 -24.47 -2.28 11.99
C LYS A 187 -23.47 -3.08 12.84
N LYS A 188 -23.20 -4.35 12.50
CA LYS A 188 -22.28 -5.23 13.27
C LYS A 188 -21.04 -5.69 12.48
N ILE A 189 -20.74 -5.06 11.32
CA ILE A 189 -19.65 -5.54 10.47
C ILE A 189 -18.28 -5.19 11.04
N PHE A 190 -18.12 -4.01 11.62
CA PHE A 190 -16.83 -3.56 12.11
C PHE A 190 -16.54 -4.10 13.52
N PRO A 191 -15.35 -4.69 13.78
CA PRO A 191 -14.99 -5.30 15.05
C PRO A 191 -15.06 -4.33 16.21
N LYS A 192 -15.72 -4.72 17.29
CA LYS A 192 -15.83 -3.90 18.51
C LYS A 192 -14.46 -3.61 19.11
N GLY A 193 -13.55 -4.59 19.11
CA GLY A 193 -12.19 -4.45 19.60
C GLY A 193 -11.41 -3.38 18.83
N ALA A 194 -11.44 -3.42 17.49
CA ALA A 194 -10.81 -2.43 16.64
C ALA A 194 -11.37 -1.02 16.91
N LYS A 195 -12.71 -0.87 16.92
CA LYS A 195 -13.35 0.42 17.24
C LYS A 195 -12.89 0.95 18.60
N LYS A 196 -12.84 0.10 19.62
CA LYS A 196 -12.40 0.48 20.98
C LYS A 196 -10.96 0.98 20.99
N GLN A 197 -10.04 0.28 20.28
CA GLN A 197 -8.63 0.67 20.22
C GLN A 197 -8.43 1.98 19.45
N ILE A 198 -9.08 2.13 18.30
CA ILE A 198 -9.02 3.38 17.53
C ILE A 198 -9.59 4.54 18.35
N SER A 199 -10.76 4.35 18.97
CA SER A 199 -11.35 5.39 19.83
C SER A 199 -10.45 5.77 21.00
N LYS A 200 -9.79 4.79 21.65
CA LYS A 200 -8.84 5.04 22.75
C LYS A 200 -7.63 5.86 22.29
N LYS A 201 -7.12 5.59 21.10
CA LYS A 201 -5.95 6.28 20.51
C LYS A 201 -6.22 7.77 20.30
N TYR A 202 -7.41 8.13 19.85
CA TYR A 202 -7.73 9.52 19.47
C TYR A 202 -8.55 10.28 20.51
N LYS A 203 -9.11 9.62 21.53
CA LYS A 203 -9.90 10.28 22.57
C LYS A 203 -9.06 11.32 23.33
N ASN A 204 -9.60 12.53 23.47
CA ASN A 204 -8.98 13.68 24.13
C ASN A 204 -7.68 14.19 23.46
N THR A 205 -7.37 13.75 22.24
CA THR A 205 -6.31 14.37 21.46
C THR A 205 -6.78 15.69 20.85
N LEU A 206 -5.84 16.58 20.53
CA LEU A 206 -6.17 17.83 19.86
C LEU A 206 -6.87 17.55 18.54
N PHE A 207 -8.00 18.24 18.33
CA PHE A 207 -8.70 18.17 17.07
C PHE A 207 -8.05 19.08 16.05
N ASN A 208 -7.65 18.52 14.91
CA ASN A 208 -7.20 19.22 13.71
C ASN A 208 -7.50 18.37 12.46
N GLN A 209 -7.33 18.93 11.27
CA GLN A 209 -7.56 18.19 10.02
C GLN A 209 -6.62 17.00 9.85
N GLN A 210 -5.42 17.08 10.38
CA GLN A 210 -4.46 15.98 10.32
C GLN A 210 -4.98 14.77 11.11
N SER A 211 -5.53 14.98 12.31
CA SER A 211 -6.13 13.90 13.11
C SER A 211 -7.30 13.21 12.39
N VAL A 212 -8.09 13.95 11.61
CA VAL A 212 -9.18 13.36 10.79
C VAL A 212 -8.63 12.53 9.63
N LYS A 213 -7.55 13.00 8.97
CA LYS A 213 -6.86 12.22 7.92
C LYS A 213 -6.26 10.93 8.49
N GLU A 214 -5.70 10.99 9.68
CA GLU A 214 -5.15 9.81 10.36
C GLU A 214 -6.26 8.81 10.73
N ILE A 215 -7.41 9.30 11.25
CA ILE A 215 -8.58 8.44 11.49
C ILE A 215 -9.04 7.79 10.18
N TYR A 216 -9.15 8.56 9.09
CA TYR A 216 -9.46 8.00 7.77
C TYR A 216 -8.46 6.89 7.40
N ALA A 217 -7.16 7.13 7.55
CA ALA A 217 -6.12 6.16 7.24
C ALA A 217 -6.17 4.90 8.12
N GLU A 218 -6.57 5.02 9.42
CA GLU A 218 -6.75 3.85 10.28
C GLU A 218 -7.85 2.92 9.77
N PHE A 219 -8.99 3.44 9.31
CA PHE A 219 -10.05 2.61 8.75
C PHE A 219 -9.70 2.04 7.38
N GLU A 220 -8.80 2.67 6.62
CA GLU A 220 -8.30 2.13 5.35
C GLU A 220 -7.45 0.87 5.51
N LYS A 221 -6.91 0.58 6.69
CA LYS A 221 -6.14 -0.64 6.97
C LYS A 221 -6.98 -1.92 6.96
N PHE A 222 -8.31 -1.82 7.14
CA PHE A 222 -9.21 -2.98 7.16
C PHE A 222 -9.67 -3.36 5.76
N ASN A 223 -9.30 -4.56 5.28
CA ASN A 223 -9.58 -5.02 3.92
C ASN A 223 -11.05 -5.44 3.69
N PHE A 224 -11.83 -5.65 4.74
CA PHE A 224 -13.22 -6.10 4.70
C PHE A 224 -14.27 -4.97 4.79
N VAL A 225 -13.83 -3.72 4.84
CA VAL A 225 -14.70 -2.54 4.77
C VAL A 225 -14.13 -1.49 3.83
N ASN A 226 -15.02 -0.73 3.19
CA ASN A 226 -14.68 0.49 2.46
C ASN A 226 -15.23 1.71 3.20
N GLN A 227 -14.55 2.84 3.09
CA GLN A 227 -15.10 4.13 3.49
C GLN A 227 -15.86 4.73 2.30
N ILE A 228 -17.16 5.02 2.49
CA ILE A 228 -18.05 5.57 1.46
C ILE A 228 -17.65 7.01 1.11
N LYS A 229 -17.23 7.76 2.12
CA LYS A 229 -16.78 9.15 2.00
C LYS A 229 -15.76 9.49 3.09
N PHE A 230 -15.11 10.64 2.92
CA PHE A 230 -14.22 11.18 3.96
C PHE A 230 -15.01 11.45 5.26
N PRO A 231 -14.41 11.28 6.45
CA PRO A 231 -15.11 11.47 7.71
C PRO A 231 -15.71 12.87 7.86
N GLU A 232 -16.93 12.93 8.38
CA GLU A 232 -17.62 14.17 8.70
C GLU A 232 -17.43 14.53 10.17
N ILE A 233 -17.46 15.82 10.47
CA ILE A 233 -17.21 16.35 11.79
C ILE A 233 -18.47 17.08 12.29
N LEU A 234 -18.89 16.74 13.49
CA LEU A 234 -19.92 17.48 14.20
C LEU A 234 -19.31 18.18 15.41
N PHE A 235 -19.39 19.51 15.40
CA PHE A 235 -19.07 20.33 16.57
C PHE A 235 -20.35 20.69 17.33
N THR A 236 -20.40 20.33 18.60
CA THR A 236 -21.38 20.88 19.54
C THR A 236 -20.69 21.89 20.45
N ASN A 237 -21.41 22.47 21.43
CA ASN A 237 -20.80 23.43 22.35
C ASN A 237 -19.55 22.85 23.03
N ASP A 238 -19.61 21.61 23.53
CA ASP A 238 -18.57 21.02 24.36
C ASP A 238 -17.90 19.78 23.75
N THR A 239 -18.42 19.24 22.63
CA THR A 239 -17.91 18.00 22.04
C THR A 239 -17.57 18.12 20.57
N THR A 240 -16.55 17.34 20.15
CA THR A 240 -16.20 17.14 18.75
C THR A 240 -16.36 15.65 18.42
N LYS A 241 -17.26 15.35 17.50
CA LYS A 241 -17.56 13.98 17.05
C LYS A 241 -17.10 13.81 15.61
N VAL A 242 -16.43 12.70 15.31
CA VAL A 242 -16.04 12.32 13.96
C VAL A 242 -16.89 11.14 13.53
N PHE A 243 -17.61 11.28 12.42
CA PHE A 243 -18.44 10.23 11.81
C PHE A 243 -17.67 9.58 10.66
N VAL A 244 -17.46 8.28 10.76
CA VAL A 244 -16.84 7.44 9.71
C VAL A 244 -17.94 6.61 9.06
N TYR A 245 -18.02 6.65 7.73
CA TYR A 245 -19.06 5.98 6.96
C TYR A 245 -18.50 4.73 6.30
N LEU A 246 -18.97 3.55 6.72
CA LEU A 246 -18.46 2.26 6.29
C LEU A 246 -19.52 1.45 5.52
N GLU A 247 -19.05 0.70 4.55
CA GLU A 247 -19.79 -0.38 3.87
C GLU A 247 -18.99 -1.68 3.88
N LYS A 248 -19.68 -2.82 3.73
CA LYS A 248 -19.05 -4.13 3.62
C LYS A 248 -18.29 -4.24 2.30
N ARG A 249 -17.08 -4.79 2.36
CA ARG A 249 -16.29 -5.17 1.19
C ARG A 249 -16.11 -6.69 1.16
N LYS A 250 -16.14 -7.28 -0.03
CA LYS A 250 -15.79 -8.68 -0.23
C LYS A 250 -14.30 -8.88 0.11
N ALA A 251 -14.02 -9.73 1.08
CA ALA A 251 -12.67 -9.99 1.57
C ALA A 251 -12.34 -11.47 1.72
N ASN A 252 -13.34 -12.33 1.62
CA ASN A 252 -13.13 -13.77 1.55
C ASN A 252 -12.58 -14.16 0.18
N ASN A 253 -11.66 -15.13 0.18
CA ASN A 253 -11.08 -15.66 -1.04
C ASN A 253 -11.25 -17.17 -1.06
N PHE A 254 -11.49 -17.70 -2.25
CA PHE A 254 -11.48 -19.12 -2.52
C PHE A 254 -10.77 -19.38 -3.85
N ASP A 255 -9.88 -20.33 -3.85
CA ASP A 255 -9.23 -20.86 -5.04
C ASP A 255 -9.07 -22.36 -4.87
N GLY A 256 -9.23 -23.15 -5.93
CA GLY A 256 -9.03 -24.58 -5.82
C GLY A 256 -9.61 -25.38 -6.97
N TYR A 257 -9.10 -26.58 -7.07
CA TYR A 257 -9.66 -27.63 -7.92
C TYR A 257 -9.43 -29.01 -7.29
N ILE A 258 -10.27 -29.98 -7.63
CA ILE A 258 -10.11 -31.39 -7.30
C ILE A 258 -10.18 -32.19 -8.60
N GLY A 259 -9.14 -32.97 -8.86
CA GLY A 259 -9.05 -33.91 -9.95
C GLY A 259 -8.89 -35.34 -9.42
N PHE A 260 -9.01 -36.31 -10.29
CA PHE A 260 -8.74 -37.69 -9.98
C PHE A 260 -8.05 -38.38 -11.15
N ASN A 261 -7.10 -39.24 -10.84
CA ASN A 261 -6.37 -40.04 -11.80
C ASN A 261 -6.45 -41.52 -11.42
N ASN A 262 -6.47 -42.39 -12.39
CA ASN A 262 -6.34 -43.84 -12.15
C ASN A 262 -4.86 -44.18 -11.93
N SER A 263 -4.58 -44.80 -10.80
CA SER A 263 -3.26 -45.39 -10.54
C SER A 263 -3.06 -46.68 -11.34
N GLN A 264 -1.81 -47.07 -11.59
CA GLN A 264 -1.44 -48.36 -12.22
C GLN A 264 -2.05 -49.60 -11.53
N ASN A 265 -2.50 -49.44 -10.26
CA ASN A 265 -3.15 -50.49 -9.47
C ASN A 265 -4.68 -50.35 -9.39
N ASN A 266 -5.33 -49.72 -10.35
CA ASN A 266 -6.77 -49.46 -10.39
C ASN A 266 -7.33 -48.71 -9.15
N LYS A 267 -6.49 -48.02 -8.39
CA LYS A 267 -6.93 -47.18 -7.28
C LYS A 267 -7.09 -45.75 -7.76
N ILE A 268 -8.23 -45.16 -7.46
CA ILE A 268 -8.49 -43.71 -7.72
C ILE A 268 -7.57 -42.89 -6.80
N ARG A 269 -6.74 -42.04 -7.38
CA ARG A 269 -5.93 -41.04 -6.65
C ARG A 269 -6.50 -39.66 -6.88
N PHE A 270 -6.77 -38.97 -5.79
CA PHE A 270 -7.22 -37.58 -5.82
C PHE A 270 -6.00 -36.65 -5.90
N ASN A 271 -6.04 -35.66 -6.78
CA ASN A 271 -5.08 -34.57 -6.86
C ASN A 271 -5.83 -33.25 -6.86
N GLY A 272 -5.19 -32.19 -6.43
CA GLY A 272 -5.81 -30.88 -6.41
C GLY A 272 -5.30 -30.00 -5.27
N TYR A 273 -5.88 -28.83 -5.15
CA TYR A 273 -5.67 -27.95 -4.03
C TYR A 273 -6.96 -27.17 -3.69
N LEU A 274 -7.00 -26.70 -2.46
CA LEU A 274 -8.01 -25.80 -1.93
C LEU A 274 -7.28 -24.72 -1.13
N ASP A 275 -7.55 -23.45 -1.45
CA ASP A 275 -7.08 -22.26 -0.72
C ASP A 275 -8.30 -21.42 -0.35
N LEU A 276 -8.67 -21.45 0.93
CA LEU A 276 -9.79 -20.72 1.49
C LEU A 276 -9.30 -19.72 2.52
N THR A 277 -9.62 -18.45 2.35
CA THR A 277 -9.39 -17.43 3.36
C THR A 277 -10.70 -16.71 3.69
N LEU A 278 -11.11 -16.78 4.95
CA LEU A 278 -12.29 -16.10 5.49
C LEU A 278 -11.84 -14.95 6.39
N THR A 279 -12.25 -13.74 6.06
CA THR A 279 -11.86 -12.53 6.82
C THR A 279 -13.08 -11.91 7.49
N ASN A 280 -13.01 -11.69 8.79
CA ASN A 280 -14.02 -11.03 9.60
C ASN A 280 -15.41 -11.72 9.54
N SER A 281 -15.43 -13.03 9.35
CA SER A 281 -16.68 -13.82 9.30
C SER A 281 -17.38 -13.88 10.65
N LEU A 282 -16.61 -13.91 11.75
CA LEU A 282 -17.10 -13.85 13.14
C LEU A 282 -17.20 -12.42 13.68
N LYS A 283 -16.90 -11.39 12.86
CA LYS A 283 -16.98 -9.95 13.20
C LYS A 283 -16.02 -9.48 14.32
N HIS A 284 -14.90 -10.18 14.46
CA HIS A 284 -13.82 -9.83 15.39
C HIS A 284 -12.57 -9.30 14.68
N GLY A 285 -12.61 -9.20 13.34
CA GLY A 285 -11.46 -8.82 12.50
C GLY A 285 -10.51 -9.98 12.24
N GLU A 286 -10.94 -11.18 12.54
CA GLU A 286 -10.17 -12.43 12.41
C GLU A 286 -9.96 -12.82 10.96
N GLU A 287 -8.90 -13.61 10.73
CA GLU A 287 -8.62 -14.29 9.47
C GLU A 287 -8.48 -15.80 9.74
N LEU A 288 -9.35 -16.59 9.12
CA LEU A 288 -9.26 -18.05 9.09
C LEU A 288 -8.78 -18.45 7.70
N SER A 289 -7.68 -19.19 7.63
CA SER A 289 -7.13 -19.69 6.36
C SER A 289 -7.01 -21.21 6.41
N ILE A 290 -7.43 -21.88 5.34
CA ILE A 290 -7.30 -23.31 5.15
C ILE A 290 -6.68 -23.53 3.78
N TYR A 291 -5.52 -24.15 3.75
CA TYR A 291 -4.83 -24.57 2.53
C TYR A 291 -4.64 -26.07 2.56
N TRP A 292 -5.13 -26.74 1.53
CA TRP A 292 -4.91 -28.17 1.30
C TRP A 292 -4.40 -28.39 -0.11
N LYS A 293 -3.42 -29.28 -0.25
CA LYS A 293 -2.89 -29.69 -1.55
C LYS A 293 -2.49 -31.15 -1.54
N ASN A 294 -2.77 -31.82 -2.65
CA ASN A 294 -2.32 -33.19 -2.94
C ASN A 294 -1.94 -33.24 -4.42
N ASP A 295 -0.68 -33.52 -4.73
CA ASP A 295 -0.18 -33.64 -6.10
C ASP A 295 -0.50 -35.00 -6.76
N GLY A 296 -1.14 -35.89 -6.00
CA GLY A 296 -1.56 -37.22 -6.44
C GLY A 296 -0.48 -38.30 -6.26
N ASN A 297 0.80 -37.93 -6.19
CA ASN A 297 1.90 -38.91 -6.17
C ASN A 297 2.83 -38.77 -4.97
N ASN A 298 3.40 -37.60 -4.74
CA ASN A 298 4.57 -37.48 -3.87
C ASN A 298 4.35 -36.64 -2.63
N GLN A 299 3.41 -35.66 -2.65
CA GLN A 299 3.29 -34.73 -1.56
C GLN A 299 1.84 -34.44 -1.18
N LYS A 300 1.61 -34.32 0.13
CA LYS A 300 0.35 -33.82 0.69
C LYS A 300 0.67 -32.73 1.69
N LEU A 301 -0.04 -31.62 1.60
CA LEU A 301 0.10 -30.48 2.48
C LEU A 301 -1.27 -30.06 2.99
N PHE A 302 -1.38 -29.88 4.29
CA PHE A 302 -2.54 -29.28 4.93
C PHE A 302 -2.07 -28.20 5.89
N THR A 303 -2.64 -27.00 5.78
CA THR A 303 -2.38 -25.89 6.71
C THR A 303 -3.71 -25.28 7.10
N ALA A 304 -3.96 -25.15 8.38
CA ALA A 304 -5.06 -24.35 8.91
C ALA A 304 -4.51 -23.31 9.87
N SER A 305 -4.92 -22.06 9.73
CA SER A 305 -4.50 -20.97 10.60
C SER A 305 -5.65 -20.06 10.98
N LEU A 306 -5.59 -19.55 12.21
CA LEU A 306 -6.52 -18.59 12.78
C LEU A 306 -5.73 -17.43 13.34
N ASP A 307 -6.05 -16.22 12.91
CA ASP A 307 -5.46 -14.97 13.41
C ASP A 307 -6.56 -14.06 13.96
N ILE A 308 -6.52 -13.73 15.24
CA ILE A 308 -7.50 -12.85 15.93
C ILE A 308 -6.75 -11.61 16.42
N PRO A 309 -6.91 -10.44 15.75
CA PRO A 309 -6.11 -9.25 16.07
C PRO A 309 -6.50 -8.54 17.36
N TYR A 310 -7.71 -8.75 17.86
CA TYR A 310 -8.27 -8.02 19.01
C TYR A 310 -9.00 -8.98 19.98
N LEU A 311 -8.26 -9.91 20.56
CA LEU A 311 -8.79 -10.89 21.49
C LEU A 311 -9.47 -10.19 22.69
N LEU A 312 -10.69 -10.61 23.02
CA LEU A 312 -11.52 -10.03 24.10
C LEU A 312 -11.66 -8.50 24.02
N ASN A 313 -11.66 -7.94 22.80
CA ASN A 313 -11.72 -6.48 22.55
C ASN A 313 -10.55 -5.68 23.14
N THR A 314 -9.38 -6.32 23.30
CA THR A 314 -8.14 -5.70 23.74
C THR A 314 -7.19 -5.50 22.54
N SER A 315 -5.97 -5.00 22.78
CA SER A 315 -4.89 -4.98 21.79
C SER A 315 -4.11 -6.31 21.72
N ILE A 316 -4.53 -7.31 22.47
CA ILE A 316 -3.91 -8.64 22.43
C ILE A 316 -4.36 -9.35 21.15
N ALA A 317 -3.41 -9.92 20.44
CA ALA A 317 -3.64 -10.77 19.27
C ALA A 317 -3.37 -12.23 19.61
N LEU A 318 -4.11 -13.14 18.99
CA LEU A 318 -3.87 -14.58 19.07
C LEU A 318 -3.70 -15.12 17.65
N LYS A 319 -2.64 -15.90 17.43
CA LYS A 319 -2.42 -16.62 16.17
C LYS A 319 -2.16 -18.07 16.48
N ALA A 320 -2.90 -18.97 15.84
CA ALA A 320 -2.71 -20.41 15.92
C ALA A 320 -2.63 -21.00 14.53
N GLN A 321 -1.75 -21.97 14.31
CA GLN A 321 -1.57 -22.65 13.04
C GLN A 321 -1.23 -24.12 13.26
N ILE A 322 -1.79 -24.96 12.40
CA ILE A 322 -1.41 -26.37 12.24
C ILE A 322 -0.97 -26.55 10.79
N ASN A 323 0.16 -27.20 10.59
CA ASN A 323 0.68 -27.55 9.28
C ASN A 323 1.06 -29.03 9.29
N ILE A 324 0.53 -29.78 8.34
CA ILE A 324 0.84 -31.21 8.14
C ILE A 324 1.42 -31.34 6.73
N PHE A 325 2.67 -31.77 6.66
CA PHE A 325 3.36 -32.07 5.41
C PHE A 325 3.72 -33.56 5.36
N LYS A 326 3.32 -34.24 4.31
CA LYS A 326 3.64 -35.65 4.06
C LYS A 326 4.38 -35.77 2.73
N GLN A 327 5.56 -36.38 2.76
CA GLN A 327 6.37 -36.69 1.60
C GLN A 327 6.20 -38.18 1.26
N ASP A 328 5.26 -38.50 0.37
CA ASP A 328 4.90 -39.85 -0.05
C ASP A 328 4.79 -40.82 1.13
N SER A 329 5.49 -41.95 1.02
CA SER A 329 5.61 -42.95 2.10
C SER A 329 6.87 -42.74 2.95
N ILE A 330 7.62 -41.65 2.76
CA ILE A 330 8.94 -41.46 3.37
C ILE A 330 8.79 -40.91 4.79
N PHE A 331 8.16 -39.75 4.96
CA PHE A 331 7.96 -39.13 6.29
C PHE A 331 6.74 -38.22 6.32
N GLN A 332 6.32 -37.90 7.53
CA GLN A 332 5.29 -36.90 7.80
C GLN A 332 5.75 -35.94 8.90
N ASN A 333 5.61 -34.65 8.67
CA ASN A 333 5.80 -33.59 9.66
C ASN A 333 4.46 -33.02 10.09
N SER A 334 4.25 -32.90 11.40
CA SER A 334 3.11 -32.24 12.01
C SER A 334 3.62 -31.06 12.85
N LYS A 335 3.35 -29.84 12.40
CA LYS A 335 3.80 -28.62 13.03
C LYS A 335 2.63 -27.86 13.62
N THR A 336 2.76 -27.43 14.87
CA THR A 336 1.79 -26.61 15.60
C THR A 336 2.47 -25.32 16.05
N ASP A 337 1.84 -24.20 15.75
CA ASP A 337 2.29 -22.85 16.14
C ASP A 337 1.22 -22.18 16.98
N LEU A 338 1.61 -21.58 18.12
CA LEU A 338 0.74 -20.78 18.97
C LEU A 338 1.45 -19.50 19.36
N HIS A 339 0.87 -18.34 19.04
CA HIS A 339 1.46 -17.04 19.28
C HIS A 339 0.49 -16.10 19.98
N LEU A 340 0.94 -15.45 21.04
CA LEU A 340 0.27 -14.31 21.65
C LEU A 340 0.98 -13.04 21.21
N GLY A 341 0.21 -12.04 20.81
CA GLY A 341 0.76 -10.81 20.24
C GLY A 341 0.14 -9.56 20.82
N TYR A 342 0.74 -8.46 20.45
CA TYR A 342 0.25 -7.12 20.70
C TYR A 342 0.04 -6.39 19.37
N SER A 343 -1.20 -5.95 19.12
CA SER A 343 -1.57 -5.15 17.96
C SER A 343 -1.32 -3.67 18.26
N LEU A 344 -0.27 -3.10 17.63
CA LEU A 344 -0.05 -1.65 17.61
C LEU A 344 -1.18 -0.96 16.83
N ASP A 345 -1.59 -1.57 15.73
CA ASP A 345 -2.81 -1.31 14.96
C ASP A 345 -3.18 -2.58 14.16
N TYR A 346 -4.19 -2.50 13.28
CA TYR A 346 -4.61 -3.66 12.47
C TYR A 346 -3.51 -4.19 11.54
N SER A 347 -2.59 -3.33 11.11
CA SER A 347 -1.54 -3.64 10.13
C SER A 347 -0.19 -3.98 10.76
N ARG A 348 0.04 -3.70 12.03
CA ARG A 348 1.33 -3.85 12.70
C ARG A 348 1.17 -4.59 14.01
N ARG A 349 1.83 -5.75 14.11
CA ARG A 349 1.72 -6.64 15.26
C ARG A 349 3.08 -7.25 15.62
N ILE A 350 3.26 -7.53 16.89
CA ILE A 350 4.43 -8.20 17.45
C ILE A 350 3.92 -9.41 18.21
N TYR A 351 4.56 -10.57 18.06
CA TYR A 351 4.16 -11.81 18.69
C TYR A 351 5.31 -12.46 19.43
N LEU A 352 4.96 -13.12 20.53
CA LEU A 352 5.76 -14.14 21.20
C LEU A 352 5.03 -15.46 21.02
N GLY A 353 5.74 -16.53 20.72
CA GLY A 353 5.10 -17.79 20.39
C GLY A 353 5.89 -19.02 20.76
N TYR A 354 5.19 -20.12 20.64
CA TYR A 354 5.71 -21.47 20.78
C TYR A 354 5.41 -22.26 19.52
N GLU A 355 6.40 -22.93 18.98
CA GLU A 355 6.34 -23.73 17.79
C GLU A 355 6.83 -25.14 18.12
N SER A 356 6.08 -26.17 17.73
CA SER A 356 6.46 -27.57 17.89
C SER A 356 6.28 -28.31 16.58
N THR A 357 7.27 -29.08 16.17
CA THR A 357 7.19 -29.98 15.01
C THR A 357 7.52 -31.39 15.45
N GLU A 358 6.65 -32.32 15.11
CA GLU A 358 6.88 -33.77 15.25
C GLU A 358 6.99 -34.38 13.86
N SER A 359 8.06 -35.10 13.62
CA SER A 359 8.32 -35.82 12.38
C SER A 359 8.37 -37.32 12.63
N SER A 360 7.65 -38.07 11.78
CA SER A 360 7.65 -39.51 11.81
C SER A 360 8.08 -40.07 10.46
N GLU A 361 9.06 -40.96 10.47
CA GLU A 361 9.44 -41.77 9.32
C GLU A 361 8.36 -42.85 9.08
N ILE A 362 7.95 -43.03 7.82
CA ILE A 362 6.88 -43.97 7.47
C ILE A 362 7.44 -45.31 6.93
N GLN A 363 8.52 -45.24 6.14
CA GLN A 363 9.27 -46.38 5.67
C GLN A 363 10.55 -46.45 6.48
N ASN A 364 10.81 -47.54 7.19
CA ASN A 364 12.09 -47.79 7.87
C ASN A 364 13.24 -47.87 6.85
N SER A 365 13.48 -46.76 6.15
CA SER A 365 14.59 -46.61 5.21
C SER A 365 15.82 -46.28 6.04
N ASN A 366 16.76 -47.19 6.18
CA ASN A 366 18.05 -47.01 6.88
C ASN A 366 18.93 -45.93 6.21
N THR A 367 18.36 -44.76 5.90
CA THR A 367 19.12 -43.63 5.39
C THR A 367 19.61 -42.79 6.56
N SER A 368 20.89 -42.59 6.67
CA SER A 368 21.59 -41.95 7.81
C SER A 368 21.10 -40.54 8.22
N ASN A 369 20.33 -39.86 7.36
CA ASN A 369 19.89 -38.48 7.58
C ASN A 369 18.37 -38.35 7.72
N LEU A 370 17.64 -39.44 7.88
CA LEU A 370 16.19 -39.43 8.09
C LEU A 370 15.88 -40.19 9.39
N THR A 371 15.22 -39.55 10.34
CA THR A 371 14.83 -40.17 11.60
C THR A 371 13.67 -39.40 12.23
N ASP A 372 12.96 -40.08 13.11
CA ASP A 372 11.93 -39.43 13.93
C ASP A 372 12.54 -38.34 14.80
N PHE A 373 11.91 -37.21 14.83
CA PHE A 373 12.32 -36.12 15.70
C PHE A 373 11.14 -35.31 16.24
N LYS A 374 11.40 -34.66 17.36
CA LYS A 374 10.56 -33.57 17.87
C LYS A 374 11.43 -32.35 18.10
N ASN A 375 11.05 -31.21 17.49
CA ASN A 375 11.65 -29.93 17.84
C ASN A 375 10.63 -28.98 18.44
N THR A 376 11.13 -28.10 19.29
CA THR A 376 10.33 -27.06 19.95
C THR A 376 11.11 -25.78 19.95
N PHE A 377 10.43 -24.66 19.60
CA PHE A 377 11.02 -23.32 19.57
C PHE A 377 10.18 -22.32 20.32
N TYR A 378 10.83 -21.45 21.06
CA TYR A 378 10.26 -20.18 21.49
C TYR A 378 10.58 -19.14 20.44
N THR A 379 9.57 -18.41 19.99
CA THR A 379 9.67 -17.53 18.83
C THR A 379 9.27 -16.11 19.16
N THR A 380 9.89 -15.16 18.45
CA THR A 380 9.44 -13.77 18.39
C THR A 380 9.22 -13.41 16.93
N SER A 381 8.12 -12.72 16.63
CA SER A 381 7.86 -12.28 15.26
C SER A 381 7.25 -10.88 15.18
N ILE A 382 7.50 -10.22 14.06
CA ILE A 382 6.97 -8.90 13.71
C ILE A 382 6.27 -9.03 12.37
N GLU A 383 5.02 -8.57 12.32
CA GLU A 383 4.22 -8.53 11.10
C GLU A 383 3.79 -7.10 10.80
N ILE A 384 4.08 -6.63 9.58
CA ILE A 384 3.66 -5.32 9.08
C ILE A 384 3.06 -5.53 7.69
N LYS A 385 1.82 -5.05 7.48
CA LYS A 385 1.11 -5.16 6.20
C LYS A 385 0.56 -3.80 5.80
N ASN A 386 0.95 -3.31 4.63
CA ASN A 386 0.46 -2.06 4.09
C ASN A 386 -0.50 -2.34 2.92
N ILE A 387 -1.74 -1.89 3.05
CA ILE A 387 -2.81 -2.13 2.09
C ILE A 387 -3.04 -0.87 1.26
N ASN A 388 -3.10 -1.04 -0.07
CA ASN A 388 -3.52 -0.02 -1.02
C ASN A 388 -4.84 -0.43 -1.69
N LYS A 389 -5.96 -0.03 -1.12
CA LYS A 389 -7.29 -0.39 -1.64
C LYS A 389 -7.61 0.20 -3.01
N LYS A 390 -6.92 1.25 -3.43
CA LYS A 390 -7.10 1.86 -4.75
C LYS A 390 -6.62 0.94 -5.87
N ASN A 391 -5.65 0.08 -5.59
CA ASN A 391 -5.18 -0.91 -6.54
C ASN A 391 -5.89 -2.24 -6.28
N THR A 392 -6.86 -2.58 -7.11
CA THR A 392 -7.66 -3.82 -6.99
C THR A 392 -6.89 -5.06 -7.38
N LEU A 393 -5.93 -4.94 -8.31
CA LEU A 393 -5.07 -6.04 -8.77
C LEU A 393 -4.01 -6.39 -7.71
N PHE A 394 -3.41 -5.38 -7.08
CA PHE A 394 -2.33 -5.53 -6.09
C PHE A 394 -2.67 -4.76 -4.80
N PRO A 395 -3.62 -5.27 -4.00
CA PRO A 395 -4.09 -4.54 -2.80
C PRO A 395 -3.07 -4.49 -1.67
N ILE A 396 -2.06 -5.36 -1.66
CA ILE A 396 -0.97 -5.34 -0.68
C ILE A 396 0.22 -4.62 -1.31
N LYS A 397 0.51 -3.40 -0.83
CA LYS A 397 1.64 -2.61 -1.30
C LYS A 397 2.96 -3.11 -0.72
N SER A 398 2.98 -3.43 0.57
CA SER A 398 4.16 -3.98 1.23
C SER A 398 3.77 -4.91 2.36
N CYS A 399 4.61 -5.91 2.60
CA CYS A 399 4.45 -6.85 3.69
C CYS A 399 5.83 -7.18 4.27
N VAL A 400 5.95 -7.15 5.60
CA VAL A 400 7.14 -7.58 6.34
C VAL A 400 6.69 -8.62 7.35
N ASN A 401 7.28 -9.80 7.29
CA ASN A 401 7.10 -10.87 8.26
C ASN A 401 8.48 -11.39 8.64
N ILE A 402 8.90 -11.12 9.86
CA ILE A 402 10.17 -11.54 10.42
C ILE A 402 9.87 -12.42 11.62
N ARG A 403 10.42 -13.62 11.64
CA ARG A 403 10.30 -14.57 12.76
C ARG A 403 11.68 -15.12 13.09
N ILE A 404 12.04 -15.11 14.35
CA ILE A 404 13.22 -15.75 14.89
C ILE A 404 12.83 -16.70 16.01
N GLY A 405 13.56 -17.78 16.16
CA GLY A 405 13.27 -18.78 17.19
C GLY A 405 14.53 -19.44 17.72
N THR A 406 14.47 -19.81 18.99
CA THR A 406 15.48 -20.62 19.68
C THR A 406 14.81 -21.80 20.34
N GLY A 407 15.45 -22.95 20.28
CA GLY A 407 14.84 -24.16 20.80
C GLY A 407 15.75 -25.39 20.72
N ASN A 408 15.13 -26.54 20.83
CA ASN A 408 15.84 -27.81 20.84
C ASN A 408 15.16 -28.85 19.95
N ARG A 409 15.96 -29.71 19.35
CA ARG A 409 15.52 -30.94 18.68
C ARG A 409 15.89 -32.14 19.53
N SER A 410 14.96 -33.07 19.70
CA SER A 410 15.19 -34.40 20.27
C SER A 410 14.92 -35.47 19.23
N THR A 411 15.71 -36.54 19.24
CA THR A 411 15.55 -37.76 18.45
C THR A 411 15.55 -38.95 19.39
N THR A 412 15.41 -40.15 18.86
CA THR A 412 15.52 -41.39 19.64
C THR A 412 16.92 -41.61 20.22
N THR A 413 17.95 -41.04 19.55
CA THR A 413 19.37 -41.19 19.95
C THR A 413 19.87 -39.97 20.73
N ASP A 414 19.43 -38.74 20.36
CA ASP A 414 19.89 -37.47 20.96
C ASP A 414 18.75 -36.86 21.76
N THR A 415 18.94 -36.69 23.06
CA THR A 415 17.90 -36.17 23.96
C THR A 415 17.63 -34.66 23.80
N SER A 416 18.62 -33.88 23.39
CA SER A 416 18.43 -32.43 23.19
C SER A 416 19.59 -31.81 22.41
N LEU A 417 19.32 -31.32 21.20
CA LEU A 417 20.26 -30.56 20.37
C LEU A 417 19.74 -29.13 20.19
N LYS A 418 20.56 -28.15 20.57
CA LYS A 418 20.16 -26.74 20.47
C LYS A 418 20.08 -26.27 19.02
N GLN A 419 19.02 -25.58 18.70
CA GLN A 419 18.75 -25.03 17.37
C GLN A 419 18.30 -23.56 17.45
N ASN A 420 18.66 -22.79 16.42
CA ASN A 420 18.13 -21.43 16.23
C ASN A 420 17.71 -21.28 14.77
N PHE A 421 16.61 -20.57 14.52
CA PHE A 421 16.20 -20.26 13.17
C PHE A 421 15.80 -18.79 12.99
N GLY A 422 15.91 -18.34 11.75
CA GLY A 422 15.40 -17.06 11.28
C GLY A 422 14.62 -17.22 9.98
N ASN A 423 13.46 -16.58 9.89
CA ASN A 423 12.63 -16.53 8.69
C ASN A 423 12.27 -15.08 8.40
N PHE A 424 12.66 -14.56 7.24
CA PHE A 424 12.53 -13.17 6.84
C PHE A 424 11.82 -13.10 5.49
N ASN A 425 10.59 -12.62 5.48
CA ASN A 425 9.79 -12.43 4.29
C ASN A 425 9.43 -10.95 4.17
N ILE A 426 9.98 -10.27 3.17
CA ILE A 426 9.76 -8.85 2.91
C ILE A 426 9.32 -8.70 1.46
N MET A 427 8.21 -8.02 1.23
CA MET A 427 7.71 -7.73 -0.11
C MET A 427 7.34 -6.25 -0.22
N ASN A 428 7.65 -5.64 -1.35
CA ASN A 428 7.22 -4.28 -1.68
C ASN A 428 6.94 -4.10 -3.17
N ASP A 429 5.87 -3.34 -3.45
CA ASP A 429 5.55 -2.85 -4.78
C ASP A 429 6.12 -1.44 -4.96
N PHE A 430 7.05 -1.26 -5.91
CA PHE A 430 7.62 0.02 -6.32
C PHE A 430 6.87 0.53 -7.56
N TYR A 431 6.14 1.62 -7.41
CA TYR A 431 5.40 2.26 -8.50
C TYR A 431 6.31 3.24 -9.22
N ILE A 432 6.74 2.92 -10.44
CA ILE A 432 7.49 3.84 -11.31
C ILE A 432 6.53 4.92 -11.81
N ASN A 433 5.33 4.49 -12.23
CA ASN A 433 4.20 5.33 -12.61
C ASN A 433 2.90 4.52 -12.48
N GLU A 434 1.76 5.06 -12.93
CA GLU A 434 0.45 4.41 -12.82
C GLU A 434 0.35 3.06 -13.54
N LYS A 435 1.16 2.84 -14.58
CA LYS A 435 1.14 1.61 -15.39
C LYS A 435 2.27 0.64 -15.09
N ASN A 436 3.36 1.10 -14.49
CA ASN A 436 4.60 0.33 -14.34
C ASN A 436 4.91 0.10 -12.86
N ILE A 437 4.93 -1.17 -12.46
CA ILE A 437 5.16 -1.58 -11.07
C ILE A 437 6.27 -2.63 -11.06
N ILE A 438 7.23 -2.49 -10.16
CA ILE A 438 8.21 -3.53 -9.84
C ILE A 438 7.84 -4.12 -8.48
N ASN A 439 7.47 -5.39 -8.45
CA ASN A 439 7.31 -6.14 -7.21
C ASN A 439 8.64 -6.82 -6.87
N VAL A 440 9.08 -6.64 -5.65
CA VAL A 440 10.29 -7.30 -5.11
C VAL A 440 9.89 -8.01 -3.83
N LYS A 441 10.12 -9.33 -3.78
CA LYS A 441 9.95 -10.15 -2.59
C LYS A 441 11.30 -10.77 -2.25
N ASN A 442 11.76 -10.53 -1.05
CA ASN A 442 12.92 -11.18 -0.46
C ASN A 442 12.44 -12.23 0.53
N GLN A 443 12.81 -13.50 0.32
CA GLN A 443 12.42 -14.63 1.15
C GLN A 443 13.68 -15.35 1.61
N ASN A 444 13.94 -15.32 2.93
CA ASN A 444 15.14 -15.92 3.50
C ASN A 444 14.77 -16.82 4.67
N TYR A 445 15.49 -17.92 4.76
CA TYR A 445 15.40 -18.85 5.87
C TYR A 445 16.80 -19.29 6.30
N TYR A 446 16.99 -19.42 7.60
CA TYR A 446 18.23 -19.97 8.16
C TYR A 446 17.91 -20.82 9.38
N LEU A 447 18.41 -22.06 9.40
CA LEU A 447 18.41 -22.96 10.54
C LEU A 447 19.86 -23.24 10.93
N LYS A 448 20.24 -22.92 12.14
CA LYS A 448 21.54 -23.26 12.75
C LYS A 448 21.37 -24.45 13.68
N SER A 449 22.11 -25.51 13.41
CA SER A 449 22.16 -26.76 14.19
C SER A 449 23.56 -27.37 14.11
N GLU A 450 23.93 -28.24 15.02
CA GLU A 450 25.19 -29.00 14.93
C GLU A 450 25.10 -30.14 13.90
N SER A 451 23.93 -30.73 13.77
CA SER A 451 23.61 -31.75 12.77
C SER A 451 22.26 -31.47 12.12
N TYR A 452 22.03 -31.99 10.93
CA TYR A 452 20.82 -31.75 10.16
C TYR A 452 20.18 -33.04 9.71
N LEU A 453 18.84 -33.09 9.77
CA LEU A 453 18.00 -34.17 9.25
C LEU A 453 17.29 -33.68 7.97
N THR A 454 17.16 -34.55 6.98
CA THR A 454 16.47 -34.27 5.70
C THR A 454 15.03 -33.82 5.90
N ASN A 455 14.33 -34.43 6.85
CA ASN A 455 12.92 -34.14 7.15
C ASN A 455 12.70 -32.89 8.03
N GLU A 456 13.78 -32.26 8.58
CA GLU A 456 13.66 -30.99 9.31
C GLU A 456 13.94 -29.74 8.46
N LEU A 457 14.58 -29.91 7.29
CA LEU A 457 14.99 -28.80 6.44
C LEU A 457 13.77 -28.05 5.86
N PHE A 458 13.96 -26.75 5.66
CA PHE A 458 12.95 -25.91 5.04
C PHE A 458 12.72 -26.30 3.58
N ARG A 459 11.46 -26.54 3.23
CA ARG A 459 11.05 -26.90 1.86
C ARG A 459 10.64 -25.67 1.08
N PHE A 460 11.10 -25.57 -0.18
CA PHE A 460 10.82 -24.45 -1.06
C PHE A 460 10.79 -24.88 -2.55
N GLY A 461 10.53 -23.91 -3.43
CA GLY A 461 10.24 -24.08 -4.84
C GLY A 461 8.76 -23.84 -5.13
N GLY A 462 8.41 -23.60 -6.39
CA GLY A 462 7.03 -23.39 -6.84
C GLY A 462 6.58 -21.93 -6.86
N VAL A 463 5.29 -21.74 -7.10
CA VAL A 463 4.67 -20.45 -7.43
C VAL A 463 4.86 -19.38 -6.34
N ASN A 464 4.85 -19.80 -5.08
CA ASN A 464 4.95 -18.89 -3.93
C ASN A 464 6.40 -18.67 -3.44
N SER A 465 7.37 -19.33 -4.05
CA SER A 465 8.79 -19.25 -3.75
C SER A 465 9.58 -19.04 -5.05
N ILE A 466 10.59 -19.85 -5.36
CA ILE A 466 11.36 -19.76 -6.61
C ILE A 466 10.58 -20.44 -7.75
N ARG A 467 10.16 -19.65 -8.73
CA ARG A 467 9.36 -20.12 -9.85
C ARG A 467 10.24 -20.84 -10.89
N GLY A 468 9.65 -21.74 -11.64
CA GLY A 468 10.37 -22.61 -12.58
C GLY A 468 10.87 -23.91 -11.95
N PHE A 469 10.64 -24.13 -10.66
CA PHE A 469 10.93 -25.38 -9.93
C PHE A 469 9.63 -25.97 -9.37
N THR A 470 9.61 -27.29 -9.19
CA THR A 470 8.45 -27.98 -8.62
C THR A 470 8.24 -27.53 -7.17
N GLU A 471 7.00 -27.44 -6.76
CA GLU A 471 6.64 -26.98 -5.41
C GLU A 471 7.19 -27.93 -4.34
N ASN A 472 7.84 -27.36 -3.30
CA ASN A 472 8.46 -28.05 -2.17
C ASN A 472 9.48 -29.15 -2.57
N SER A 473 10.01 -29.09 -3.81
CA SER A 473 10.99 -30.09 -4.29
C SER A 473 12.41 -29.86 -3.77
N LEU A 474 12.69 -28.66 -3.31
CA LEU A 474 13.99 -28.22 -2.80
C LEU A 474 13.94 -28.10 -1.28
N GLN A 475 15.10 -28.29 -0.64
CA GLN A 475 15.25 -28.20 0.81
C GLN A 475 16.52 -27.47 1.21
N ALA A 476 16.49 -26.76 2.35
CA ALA A 476 17.64 -25.97 2.78
C ALA A 476 17.67 -25.74 4.29
N ASN A 477 18.88 -25.66 4.86
CA ASN A 477 19.12 -25.03 6.14
C ASN A 477 19.37 -23.51 5.99
N LEU A 478 19.88 -23.08 4.83
CA LEU A 478 20.07 -21.68 4.46
C LEU A 478 19.45 -21.44 3.07
N MET A 479 18.54 -20.49 2.97
CA MET A 479 17.97 -20.03 1.71
C MET A 479 17.92 -18.49 1.68
N ILE A 480 18.43 -17.91 0.61
CA ILE A 480 18.36 -16.47 0.32
C ILE A 480 17.78 -16.32 -1.07
N ALA A 481 16.56 -15.82 -1.16
CA ALA A 481 15.83 -15.72 -2.42
C ALA A 481 15.34 -14.29 -2.69
N LEU A 482 15.60 -13.82 -3.90
CA LEU A 482 15.08 -12.59 -4.47
C LEU A 482 14.12 -12.94 -5.59
N ILE A 483 12.85 -12.66 -5.39
CA ILE A 483 11.73 -12.99 -6.27
C ILE A 483 11.20 -11.68 -6.83
N THR A 484 11.24 -11.51 -8.16
CA THR A 484 10.90 -10.22 -8.76
C THR A 484 9.90 -10.35 -9.89
N GLU A 485 9.05 -9.34 -10.02
CA GLU A 485 8.12 -9.18 -11.14
C GLU A 485 8.14 -7.73 -11.62
N TYR A 486 8.33 -7.53 -12.91
CA TYR A 486 7.96 -6.29 -13.55
C TYR A 486 6.55 -6.44 -14.10
N ARG A 487 5.63 -5.58 -13.65
CA ARG A 487 4.20 -5.61 -13.98
C ARG A 487 3.84 -4.39 -14.81
N TYR A 488 3.27 -4.62 -15.99
CA TYR A 488 2.78 -3.58 -16.89
C TYR A 488 1.25 -3.64 -16.96
N LEU A 489 0.58 -2.58 -16.48
CA LEU A 489 -0.87 -2.46 -16.49
C LEU A 489 -1.32 -1.92 -17.86
N ILE A 490 -1.98 -2.77 -18.65
CA ILE A 490 -2.62 -2.40 -19.91
C ILE A 490 -3.90 -1.62 -19.61
N SER A 491 -4.67 -2.13 -18.64
CA SER A 491 -5.91 -1.52 -18.17
C SER A 491 -6.04 -1.69 -16.65
N PRO A 492 -7.02 -1.05 -15.99
CA PRO A 492 -7.27 -1.26 -14.56
C PRO A 492 -7.50 -2.72 -14.16
N ASN A 493 -7.88 -3.58 -15.11
CA ASN A 493 -8.24 -4.97 -14.88
C ASN A 493 -7.28 -5.99 -15.50
N LEU A 494 -6.29 -5.56 -16.31
CA LEU A 494 -5.39 -6.45 -17.05
C LEU A 494 -3.95 -5.98 -16.93
N TYR A 495 -3.07 -6.90 -16.55
CA TYR A 495 -1.62 -6.66 -16.56
C TYR A 495 -0.86 -7.82 -17.19
N PHE A 496 0.31 -7.53 -17.74
CA PHE A 496 1.36 -8.49 -18.06
C PHE A 496 2.51 -8.36 -17.07
N ASN A 497 3.21 -9.46 -16.82
CA ASN A 497 4.40 -9.44 -15.99
C ASN A 497 5.51 -10.32 -16.55
N SER A 498 6.75 -9.84 -16.38
CA SER A 498 7.94 -10.67 -16.51
C SER A 498 8.42 -11.09 -15.12
N ILE A 499 9.00 -12.27 -15.05
CA ILE A 499 9.42 -12.95 -13.83
C ILE A 499 10.92 -13.17 -13.92
N LEU A 500 11.63 -12.75 -12.86
CA LEU A 500 13.06 -13.01 -12.70
C LEU A 500 13.33 -13.29 -11.22
N ASP A 501 13.64 -14.53 -10.90
CA ASP A 501 13.88 -14.99 -9.54
C ASP A 501 15.31 -15.49 -9.41
N TYR A 502 15.98 -15.15 -8.31
CA TYR A 502 17.31 -15.65 -7.99
C TYR A 502 17.31 -16.22 -6.58
N CYS A 503 17.94 -17.37 -6.39
CA CYS A 503 18.09 -18.01 -5.09
C CYS A 503 19.48 -18.59 -4.91
N TYR A 504 20.03 -18.38 -3.72
CA TYR A 504 21.16 -19.14 -3.19
C TYR A 504 20.67 -19.97 -2.02
N TYR A 505 20.97 -21.28 -2.00
CA TYR A 505 20.62 -22.14 -0.89
C TYR A 505 21.71 -23.14 -0.55
N GLN A 506 21.63 -23.66 0.67
CA GLN A 506 22.50 -24.70 1.18
C GLN A 506 21.64 -25.87 1.67
N ASP A 507 21.95 -27.07 1.17
CA ASP A 507 21.41 -28.36 1.64
C ASP A 507 22.53 -29.18 2.28
N PRO A 508 22.63 -29.19 3.61
CA PRO A 508 23.70 -29.95 4.31
C PRO A 508 23.52 -31.47 4.22
N THR A 509 22.31 -31.94 3.86
CA THR A 509 21.97 -33.35 3.75
C THR A 509 22.08 -33.90 2.31
N ALA A 510 22.50 -33.04 1.36
CA ALA A 510 22.68 -33.44 -0.02
C ALA A 510 23.70 -34.60 -0.12
N PRO A 511 23.46 -35.60 -1.01
CA PRO A 511 24.40 -36.70 -1.28
C PRO A 511 25.78 -36.14 -1.63
N LEU A 512 26.84 -36.94 -1.34
CA LEU A 512 28.26 -36.51 -1.56
C LEU A 512 28.56 -36.13 -3.00
N GLU A 513 27.81 -36.68 -3.96
CA GLU A 513 27.92 -36.39 -5.40
C GLU A 513 27.28 -35.03 -5.79
N LYS A 514 26.45 -34.42 -4.93
CA LYS A 514 25.79 -33.12 -5.18
C LYS A 514 26.47 -32.01 -4.40
N ASN A 515 26.52 -30.83 -5.00
CA ASN A 515 26.98 -29.63 -4.31
C ASN A 515 26.03 -29.30 -3.15
N LYS A 516 26.58 -29.09 -1.96
CA LYS A 516 25.78 -28.61 -0.81
C LYS A 516 25.25 -27.19 -1.00
N ASN A 517 25.92 -26.39 -1.84
CA ASN A 517 25.57 -25.01 -2.13
C ASN A 517 25.14 -24.88 -3.59
N GLU A 518 23.97 -24.36 -3.84
CA GLU A 518 23.41 -24.22 -5.18
C GLU A 518 22.87 -22.80 -5.43
N LYS A 519 22.91 -22.41 -6.71
CA LYS A 519 22.32 -21.17 -7.20
C LYS A 519 21.23 -21.51 -8.20
N LEU A 520 20.07 -20.86 -8.04
CA LEU A 520 18.91 -21.08 -8.89
C LEU A 520 18.53 -19.77 -9.58
N LEU A 521 18.12 -19.87 -10.82
CA LEU A 521 17.55 -18.79 -11.60
C LEU A 521 16.18 -19.23 -12.13
N GLY A 522 15.13 -18.50 -11.80
CA GLY A 522 13.79 -18.67 -12.34
C GLY A 522 13.47 -17.55 -13.30
N ILE A 523 12.99 -17.86 -14.49
CA ILE A 523 12.53 -16.87 -15.49
C ILE A 523 11.13 -17.20 -15.94
N GLY A 524 10.36 -16.21 -16.36
CA GLY A 524 9.03 -16.45 -16.88
C GLY A 524 8.30 -15.20 -17.34
N LEU A 525 7.13 -15.46 -17.91
CA LEU A 525 6.17 -14.44 -18.32
C LEU A 525 4.80 -14.84 -17.83
N GLY A 526 3.96 -13.85 -17.56
CA GLY A 526 2.60 -14.10 -17.13
C GLY A 526 1.66 -12.93 -17.42
N PHE A 527 0.40 -13.16 -17.15
CA PHE A 527 -0.60 -12.11 -17.14
C PHE A 527 -1.63 -12.36 -16.04
N GLY A 528 -2.34 -11.30 -15.64
CA GLY A 528 -3.48 -11.40 -14.73
C GLY A 528 -4.63 -10.55 -15.20
N LEU A 529 -5.83 -11.14 -15.13
CA LEU A 529 -7.09 -10.53 -15.54
C LEU A 529 -8.06 -10.50 -14.37
N GLN A 530 -8.42 -9.30 -13.89
CA GLN A 530 -9.45 -9.10 -12.89
C GLN A 530 -10.83 -9.22 -13.55
N THR A 531 -11.61 -10.18 -13.12
CA THR A 531 -13.01 -10.35 -13.48
C THR A 531 -13.92 -9.79 -12.37
N LEU A 532 -15.22 -9.79 -12.58
CA LEU A 532 -16.20 -9.38 -11.57
C LEU A 532 -16.13 -10.22 -10.28
N ASN A 533 -15.79 -11.51 -10.42
CA ASN A 533 -15.83 -12.48 -9.32
C ASN A 533 -14.45 -12.86 -8.78
N GLY A 534 -13.35 -12.51 -9.48
CA GLY A 534 -12.03 -12.93 -9.03
C GLY A 534 -10.91 -12.51 -9.97
N LEU A 535 -9.71 -12.98 -9.67
CA LEU A 535 -8.49 -12.70 -10.42
C LEU A 535 -7.97 -14.00 -11.07
N LEU A 536 -8.02 -14.04 -12.40
CA LEU A 536 -7.36 -15.08 -13.20
C LEU A 536 -5.88 -14.71 -13.38
N LYS A 537 -4.99 -15.64 -13.05
CA LYS A 537 -3.54 -15.50 -13.31
C LYS A 537 -3.07 -16.66 -14.16
N PHE A 538 -2.19 -16.34 -15.09
CA PHE A 538 -1.48 -17.28 -15.93
C PHE A 538 0.01 -16.97 -15.90
N ALA A 539 0.85 -17.99 -15.77
CA ALA A 539 2.30 -17.82 -15.84
C ALA A 539 2.95 -19.05 -16.48
N ILE A 540 3.96 -18.76 -17.31
CA ILE A 540 4.87 -19.75 -17.87
C ILE A 540 6.24 -19.48 -17.29
N THR A 541 6.83 -20.45 -16.60
CA THR A 541 8.09 -20.29 -15.89
C THR A 541 9.03 -21.45 -16.14
N ASN A 542 10.34 -21.18 -16.17
CA ASN A 542 11.37 -22.19 -16.32
C ASN A 542 12.51 -21.90 -15.33
N GLY A 543 13.15 -22.93 -14.84
CA GLY A 543 14.21 -22.86 -13.84
C GLY A 543 15.56 -23.35 -14.41
N LYS A 544 16.65 -22.68 -13.97
CA LYS A 544 18.03 -23.07 -14.26
C LYS A 544 18.78 -23.29 -12.97
N THR A 545 19.52 -24.41 -12.91
CA THR A 545 20.54 -24.68 -11.90
C THR A 545 21.93 -24.48 -12.49
N LYS A 546 22.99 -24.66 -11.70
CA LYS A 546 24.36 -24.62 -12.23
C LYS A 546 24.61 -25.73 -13.27
N ASN A 547 24.00 -26.90 -13.08
CA ASN A 547 24.26 -28.11 -13.86
C ASN A 547 23.18 -28.38 -14.93
N GLU A 548 22.05 -27.66 -14.86
CA GLU A 548 20.94 -27.84 -15.81
C GLU A 548 20.66 -26.54 -16.54
N GLU A 549 20.69 -26.60 -17.87
CA GLU A 549 20.29 -25.46 -18.70
C GLU A 549 18.77 -25.34 -18.79
N ILE A 550 18.29 -24.18 -19.23
CA ILE A 550 16.88 -23.96 -19.54
C ILE A 550 16.48 -24.89 -20.67
N LYS A 551 15.58 -25.82 -20.40
CA LYS A 551 15.06 -26.76 -21.38
C LYS A 551 13.54 -26.62 -21.49
N PHE A 552 13.02 -26.62 -22.69
CA PHE A 552 11.59 -26.38 -22.94
C PHE A 552 10.68 -27.40 -22.21
N TYR A 553 11.09 -28.64 -22.08
CA TYR A 553 10.31 -29.67 -21.38
C TYR A 553 10.27 -29.52 -19.86
N ASN A 554 11.10 -28.66 -19.28
CA ASN A 554 11.08 -28.32 -17.85
C ASN A 554 10.19 -27.09 -17.54
N THR A 555 9.42 -26.64 -18.52
CA THR A 555 8.57 -25.46 -18.39
C THR A 555 7.35 -25.76 -17.53
N ASN A 556 7.16 -24.96 -16.49
CA ASN A 556 6.00 -25.03 -15.61
C ASN A 556 4.94 -24.02 -16.07
N ILE A 557 3.73 -24.50 -16.29
CA ILE A 557 2.56 -23.66 -16.59
C ILE A 557 1.69 -23.62 -15.35
N THR A 558 1.37 -22.41 -14.90
CA THR A 558 0.51 -22.17 -13.74
C THR A 558 -0.72 -21.39 -14.15
N ILE A 559 -1.88 -21.91 -13.80
CA ILE A 559 -3.17 -21.23 -13.96
C ILE A 559 -3.85 -21.21 -12.60
N SER A 560 -4.30 -20.05 -12.15
CA SER A 560 -5.08 -19.93 -10.92
C SER A 560 -6.23 -18.92 -11.10
N TYR A 561 -7.35 -19.18 -10.44
CA TYR A 561 -8.50 -18.31 -10.44
C TYR A 561 -9.00 -18.10 -9.01
N ASN A 562 -8.59 -16.98 -8.42
CA ASN A 562 -8.93 -16.63 -7.05
C ASN A 562 -10.26 -15.87 -7.01
N VAL A 563 -11.30 -16.50 -6.46
CA VAL A 563 -12.65 -15.94 -6.34
C VAL A 563 -12.80 -15.14 -5.05
N LYS A 564 -13.37 -13.92 -5.15
CA LYS A 564 -13.68 -13.05 -4.00
C LYS A 564 -15.19 -13.01 -3.73
N PHE A 565 -15.61 -13.26 -2.48
CA PHE A 565 -17.02 -13.31 -2.09
C PHE A 565 -17.31 -12.68 -0.70
#